data_6a62d231499bd3e31bfca92640ea1157
#
_entry.id   6a62d231499bd3e31bfca92640ea1157
#
_cell.length_a   1.000
_cell.length_b   1.000
_cell.length_c   1.000
_cell.angle_alpha   90.00
_cell.angle_beta   90.00
_cell.angle_gamma   90.00
#
_symmetry.space_group_name_H-M   'P 1'
#
loop_
_entity.id
_entity.type
_entity.pdbx_description
1 polymer ?
#
loop_
_entity_poly.entity_id
_entity_poly.type
_entity_poly.pdbx_seq_one_letter_code
_entity_poly.pdbx_strand_id
1 'polypeptide(L)'
;MPTSRFFALWRHCLAGALLAGTALLAQAQNPPQQADPPGRVAYLSAQEGAAFLASPGASGWSPAALNWPVATGSRLGIEAGARTELHAGRLALRLGGPAQLSVTELDDDTAQFALTEGTLSLRVRELRPGERIEIDTPQLALVAQQPGEYRLDVDPRADTTRLAVLNGAATVYGANGQPTEVGAGQQLVFAGRGLSVAQAGPVLARDGFDQWVAGRDALEDQSLSARYLSRDMPGYQLLDSHGEWARDATYGSVWYPSVGVADWAPYRYGRWSWVYPWGWSWIDSSPWGFAPFHYGRWAYIGNRWGWCP
;
A
#
# COMPACT_ATOMS: atom_id res chain seq x y z
N MET A 1 -21.58 87.31 30.70
CA MET A 1 -21.54 86.55 29.45
C MET A 1 -20.18 85.90 29.35
N PRO A 2 -20.08 84.62 29.51
CA PRO A 2 -19.35 83.79 28.54
C PRO A 2 -20.02 82.39 28.36
N THR A 3 -20.33 82.04 27.16
CA THR A 3 -20.73 80.74 26.75
C THR A 3 -19.83 80.33 25.57
N SER A 4 -18.98 79.34 25.74
CA SER A 4 -18.48 78.49 24.66
C SER A 4 -17.17 77.71 25.00
N ARG A 5 -17.21 76.73 25.86
CA ARG A 5 -16.08 75.82 26.05
C ARG A 5 -16.48 74.38 26.34
N PHE A 6 -17.69 73.98 25.99
CA PHE A 6 -18.17 72.60 26.28
C PHE A 6 -18.34 71.65 25.07
N PHE A 7 -17.98 72.08 23.83
CA PHE A 7 -18.23 71.27 22.62
C PHE A 7 -16.99 70.66 22.01
N ALA A 8 -15.78 70.84 22.60
CA ALA A 8 -14.54 70.32 21.96
C ALA A 8 -14.05 68.96 22.47
N LEU A 9 -14.62 68.42 23.54
CA LEU A 9 -14.14 67.16 24.17
C LEU A 9 -14.86 65.87 23.70
N TRP A 10 -15.97 65.99 23.00
CA TRP A 10 -16.72 64.78 22.54
C TRP A 10 -16.36 64.27 21.16
N ARG A 11 -15.57 64.99 20.39
CA ARG A 11 -15.17 64.53 19.03
C ARG A 11 -13.94 63.65 19.01
N HIS A 12 -13.20 63.54 20.08
CA HIS A 12 -11.96 62.72 20.14
C HIS A 12 -12.17 61.32 20.77
N CYS A 13 -13.28 61.07 21.47
CA CYS A 13 -13.58 59.78 22.05
C CYS A 13 -14.27 58.81 21.05
N LEU A 14 -14.89 59.31 19.98
CA LEU A 14 -15.55 58.46 18.97
C LEU A 14 -14.60 57.96 17.86
N ALA A 15 -13.43 58.59 17.67
CA ALA A 15 -12.44 58.15 16.71
C ALA A 15 -11.54 57.02 17.24
N GLY A 16 -11.39 56.90 18.56
CA GLY A 16 -10.58 55.84 19.20
C GLY A 16 -11.29 54.50 19.32
N ALA A 17 -12.62 54.47 19.32
CA ALA A 17 -13.40 53.24 19.46
C ALA A 17 -13.59 52.47 18.11
N LEU A 18 -13.43 53.16 16.97
CA LEU A 18 -13.55 52.59 15.64
C LEU A 18 -12.25 51.94 15.15
N LEU A 19 -11.08 52.28 15.71
CA LEU A 19 -9.80 51.67 15.37
C LEU A 19 -9.46 50.42 16.20
N ALA A 20 -10.11 50.22 17.36
CA ALA A 20 -9.93 49.04 18.18
C ALA A 20 -10.82 47.86 17.74
N GLY A 21 -11.87 48.08 16.93
CA GLY A 21 -12.81 47.06 16.47
C GLY A 21 -12.35 46.31 15.22
N THR A 22 -11.37 46.80 14.47
CA THR A 22 -10.91 46.16 13.22
C THR A 22 -9.68 45.26 13.40
N ALA A 23 -9.04 45.25 14.55
CA ALA A 23 -7.88 44.41 14.83
C ALA A 23 -8.25 42.99 15.30
N LEU A 24 -9.53 42.67 15.53
CA LEU A 24 -9.99 41.37 16.05
C LEU A 24 -10.52 40.41 14.96
N LEU A 25 -10.52 40.81 13.69
CA LEU A 25 -11.02 39.97 12.60
C LEU A 25 -9.95 39.37 11.66
N ALA A 26 -8.68 39.58 11.97
CA ALA A 26 -7.59 38.94 11.20
C ALA A 26 -6.90 37.85 12.02
N GLN A 27 -7.65 37.02 12.73
CA GLN A 27 -7.19 35.64 12.92
C GLN A 27 -7.41 34.92 11.60
N ALA A 28 -6.37 34.96 10.75
CA ALA A 28 -6.29 34.06 9.61
C ALA A 28 -6.55 32.66 10.17
N GLN A 29 -7.72 32.11 9.85
CA GLN A 29 -7.95 30.68 9.98
C GLN A 29 -6.91 30.07 9.03
N ASN A 30 -5.79 29.60 9.57
CA ASN A 30 -4.95 28.70 8.84
C ASN A 30 -5.88 27.58 8.40
N PRO A 31 -6.02 27.31 7.09
CA PRO A 31 -6.77 26.16 6.66
C PRO A 31 -6.23 24.96 7.45
N PRO A 32 -7.08 24.01 7.87
CA PRO A 32 -6.59 22.83 8.56
C PRO A 32 -5.45 22.27 7.73
N GLN A 33 -4.27 22.20 8.34
CA GLN A 33 -3.09 21.69 7.68
C GLN A 33 -3.43 20.26 7.28
N GLN A 34 -3.64 20.04 5.98
CA GLN A 34 -3.95 18.71 5.46
C GLN A 34 -2.74 17.86 5.82
N ALA A 35 -2.96 16.78 6.57
CA ALA A 35 -1.88 15.87 6.91
C ALA A 35 -1.22 15.39 5.62
N ASP A 36 0.09 15.31 5.61
CA ASP A 36 0.82 14.77 4.48
C ASP A 36 0.30 13.34 4.19
N PRO A 37 0.15 12.96 2.91
CA PRO A 37 -0.24 11.61 2.56
C PRO A 37 0.79 10.61 3.10
N PRO A 38 0.38 9.38 3.48
CA PRO A 38 1.29 8.37 4.00
C PRO A 38 2.41 8.08 3.00
N GLY A 39 3.62 7.86 3.52
CA GLY A 39 4.78 7.46 2.72
C GLY A 39 4.66 6.03 2.21
N ARG A 40 3.97 5.15 2.96
CA ARG A 40 3.70 3.78 2.54
C ARG A 40 2.61 3.75 1.46
N VAL A 41 2.94 3.11 0.34
CA VAL A 41 2.03 2.85 -0.76
C VAL A 41 2.10 1.37 -1.14
N ALA A 42 0.93 0.74 -1.31
CA ALA A 42 0.84 -0.53 -2.02
C ALA A 42 0.55 -0.28 -3.50
N TYR A 43 0.94 -1.21 -4.35
CA TYR A 43 0.60 -1.16 -5.77
C TYR A 43 0.38 -2.56 -6.33
N LEU A 44 -0.38 -2.66 -7.41
CA LEU A 44 -0.61 -3.91 -8.11
C LEU A 44 0.64 -4.27 -8.93
N SER A 45 1.43 -5.21 -8.43
CA SER A 45 2.74 -5.58 -8.98
C SER A 45 2.70 -6.76 -9.93
N ALA A 46 1.67 -7.62 -9.80
CA ALA A 46 1.45 -8.75 -10.71
C ALA A 46 -0.03 -9.08 -10.83
N GLN A 47 -0.43 -9.57 -12.01
CA GLN A 47 -1.78 -10.04 -12.28
C GLN A 47 -1.76 -11.13 -13.34
N GLU A 48 -2.46 -12.22 -13.06
CA GLU A 48 -2.77 -13.28 -14.00
C GLU A 48 -4.28 -13.57 -13.94
N GLY A 49 -4.96 -13.48 -15.07
CA GLY A 49 -6.42 -13.58 -15.15
C GLY A 49 -7.13 -12.27 -14.77
N ALA A 50 -8.43 -12.36 -14.53
CA ALA A 50 -9.27 -11.19 -14.32
C ALA A 50 -9.29 -10.75 -12.85
N ALA A 51 -9.01 -9.48 -12.64
CA ALA A 51 -9.10 -8.82 -11.35
C ALA A 51 -9.69 -7.41 -11.52
N PHE A 52 -10.34 -6.95 -10.48
CA PHE A 52 -11.02 -5.67 -10.46
C PHE A 52 -10.61 -4.88 -9.21
N LEU A 53 -10.56 -3.57 -9.36
CA LEU A 53 -10.24 -2.65 -8.29
C LEU A 53 -11.32 -1.59 -8.18
N ALA A 54 -11.73 -1.30 -6.95
CA ALA A 54 -12.52 -0.13 -6.61
C ALA A 54 -11.66 0.81 -5.77
N SER A 55 -11.43 2.02 -6.27
CA SER A 55 -10.69 3.08 -5.55
C SER A 55 -11.47 3.56 -4.33
N PRO A 56 -10.83 4.23 -3.36
CA PRO A 56 -11.49 4.79 -2.20
C PRO A 56 -12.70 5.66 -2.59
N GLY A 57 -13.85 5.39 -1.96
CA GLY A 57 -15.10 6.11 -2.25
C GLY A 57 -15.80 5.77 -3.57
N ALA A 58 -15.20 4.94 -4.43
CA ALA A 58 -15.85 4.53 -5.68
C ALA A 58 -17.00 3.55 -5.42
N SER A 59 -18.14 3.79 -6.08
CA SER A 59 -19.30 2.89 -6.03
C SER A 59 -19.19 1.70 -6.98
N GLY A 60 -18.30 1.76 -7.97
CA GLY A 60 -18.12 0.76 -9.02
C GLY A 60 -16.75 0.10 -9.02
N TRP A 61 -16.67 -1.00 -9.76
CA TRP A 61 -15.45 -1.74 -10.03
C TRP A 61 -14.90 -1.38 -11.41
N SER A 62 -13.58 -1.30 -11.51
CA SER A 62 -12.87 -1.15 -12.79
C SER A 62 -11.89 -2.31 -12.95
N PRO A 63 -11.56 -2.72 -14.18
CA PRO A 63 -10.47 -3.68 -14.39
C PRO A 63 -9.21 -3.20 -13.68
N ALA A 64 -8.58 -4.09 -12.93
CA ALA A 64 -7.33 -3.79 -12.26
C ALA A 64 -6.21 -3.58 -13.29
N ALA A 65 -5.27 -2.70 -13.00
CA ALA A 65 -4.14 -2.41 -13.88
C ALA A 65 -2.82 -2.48 -13.10
N LEU A 66 -1.80 -3.03 -13.73
CA LEU A 66 -0.44 -3.02 -13.16
C LEU A 66 -0.01 -1.59 -12.84
N ASN A 67 0.85 -1.46 -11.85
CA ASN A 67 1.36 -0.19 -11.33
C ASN A 67 0.31 0.73 -10.69
N TRP A 68 -0.94 0.27 -10.55
CA TRP A 68 -1.96 1.07 -9.89
C TRP A 68 -1.67 1.16 -8.39
N PRO A 69 -1.52 2.37 -7.83
CA PRO A 69 -1.36 2.57 -6.39
C PRO A 69 -2.65 2.20 -5.65
N VAL A 70 -2.49 1.56 -4.51
CA VAL A 70 -3.58 1.08 -3.66
C VAL A 70 -3.44 1.73 -2.28
N ALA A 71 -4.52 2.33 -1.80
CA ALA A 71 -4.57 3.08 -0.54
C ALA A 71 -5.68 2.57 0.37
N THR A 72 -5.72 3.08 1.59
CA THR A 72 -6.84 2.92 2.53
C THR A 72 -8.18 3.15 1.84
N GLY A 73 -9.13 2.24 2.01
CA GLY A 73 -10.44 2.27 1.38
C GLY A 73 -10.53 1.64 -0.02
N SER A 74 -9.41 1.21 -0.60
CA SER A 74 -9.42 0.42 -1.85
C SER A 74 -9.97 -0.98 -1.63
N ARG A 75 -10.60 -1.56 -2.66
CA ARG A 75 -11.10 -2.92 -2.64
C ARG A 75 -10.65 -3.67 -3.90
N LEU A 76 -10.29 -4.94 -3.75
CA LEU A 76 -9.91 -5.84 -4.84
C LEU A 76 -10.86 -7.02 -4.90
N GLY A 77 -11.29 -7.35 -6.11
CA GLY A 77 -12.03 -8.58 -6.43
C GLY A 77 -11.24 -9.38 -7.45
N ILE A 78 -11.02 -10.66 -7.16
CA ILE A 78 -10.22 -11.57 -7.98
C ILE A 78 -11.15 -12.69 -8.45
N GLU A 79 -11.22 -12.92 -9.75
CA GLU A 79 -12.05 -14.00 -10.30
C GLU A 79 -11.44 -15.38 -10.07
N ALA A 80 -12.27 -16.41 -10.22
CA ALA A 80 -11.84 -17.80 -10.08
C ALA A 80 -10.70 -18.13 -11.05
N GLY A 81 -9.63 -18.73 -10.52
CA GLY A 81 -8.44 -19.10 -11.28
C GLY A 81 -7.47 -17.94 -11.57
N ALA A 82 -7.85 -16.71 -11.23
CA ALA A 82 -6.96 -15.55 -11.34
C ALA A 82 -6.06 -15.41 -10.10
N ARG A 83 -4.95 -14.70 -10.27
CA ARG A 83 -3.97 -14.40 -9.20
C ARG A 83 -3.49 -12.98 -9.30
N THR A 84 -3.28 -12.33 -8.17
CA THR A 84 -2.73 -10.96 -8.12
C THR A 84 -1.74 -10.80 -6.98
N GLU A 85 -0.83 -9.85 -7.12
CA GLU A 85 0.08 -9.42 -6.07
C GLU A 85 -0.05 -7.92 -5.82
N LEU A 86 -0.27 -7.56 -4.56
CA LEU A 86 -0.02 -6.23 -4.03
C LEU A 86 1.33 -6.22 -3.34
N HIS A 87 2.16 -5.25 -3.67
CA HIS A 87 3.47 -5.07 -3.06
C HIS A 87 3.53 -3.70 -2.36
N ALA A 88 3.95 -3.69 -1.11
CA ALA A 88 4.04 -2.49 -0.29
C ALA A 88 5.39 -2.46 0.47
N GLY A 89 6.47 -2.21 -0.26
CA GLY A 89 7.83 -2.22 0.29
C GLY A 89 8.21 -3.58 0.86
N ARG A 90 8.15 -3.73 2.19
CA ARG A 90 8.49 -4.97 2.89
C ARG A 90 7.36 -5.98 3.01
N LEU A 91 6.17 -5.62 2.51
CA LEU A 91 5.00 -6.47 2.52
C LEU A 91 4.64 -6.91 1.11
N ALA A 92 4.31 -8.17 0.96
CA ALA A 92 3.69 -8.67 -0.25
C ALA A 92 2.43 -9.47 0.12
N LEU A 93 1.30 -9.08 -0.49
CA LEU A 93 0.01 -9.75 -0.37
C LEU A 93 -0.31 -10.39 -1.70
N ARG A 94 -0.48 -11.70 -1.74
CA ARG A 94 -0.80 -12.45 -2.94
C ARG A 94 -2.15 -13.11 -2.78
N LEU A 95 -3.01 -12.90 -3.77
CA LEU A 95 -4.40 -13.35 -3.74
C LEU A 95 -4.62 -14.39 -4.82
N GLY A 96 -5.29 -15.49 -4.44
CA GLY A 96 -5.80 -16.51 -5.35
C GLY A 96 -7.32 -16.48 -5.36
N GLY A 97 -7.89 -16.37 -6.58
CA GLY A 97 -9.34 -16.22 -6.73
C GLY A 97 -10.12 -17.54 -6.74
N PRO A 98 -11.44 -17.47 -6.42
CA PRO A 98 -12.16 -16.24 -6.18
C PRO A 98 -11.76 -15.61 -4.83
N ALA A 99 -11.52 -14.30 -4.79
CA ALA A 99 -11.11 -13.63 -3.56
C ALA A 99 -11.60 -12.18 -3.50
N GLN A 100 -11.86 -11.70 -2.29
CA GLN A 100 -12.19 -10.29 -2.03
C GLN A 100 -11.36 -9.75 -0.87
N LEU A 101 -10.60 -8.68 -1.16
CA LEU A 101 -9.76 -7.97 -0.20
C LEU A 101 -10.16 -6.51 -0.13
N SER A 102 -10.21 -5.97 1.07
CA SER A 102 -10.32 -4.53 1.33
C SER A 102 -9.09 -4.03 2.06
N VAL A 103 -8.61 -2.84 1.72
CA VAL A 103 -7.56 -2.13 2.46
C VAL A 103 -8.24 -1.28 3.52
N THR A 104 -8.18 -1.71 4.77
CA THR A 104 -8.85 -1.04 5.90
C THR A 104 -8.04 0.16 6.36
N GLU A 105 -6.72 -0.05 6.51
CA GLU A 105 -5.78 0.99 6.89
C GLU A 105 -4.42 0.69 6.25
N LEU A 106 -3.79 1.70 5.68
CA LEU A 106 -2.46 1.59 5.11
C LEU A 106 -1.76 2.93 5.25
N ASP A 107 -0.92 3.03 6.27
CA ASP A 107 -0.06 4.17 6.55
C ASP A 107 1.36 3.71 6.95
N ASP A 108 2.15 4.60 7.52
CA ASP A 108 3.55 4.31 7.81
C ASP A 108 3.75 3.31 8.95
N ASP A 109 2.78 3.20 9.87
CA ASP A 109 2.83 2.36 11.06
C ASP A 109 1.86 1.16 10.99
N THR A 110 0.77 1.29 10.24
CA THR A 110 -0.30 0.29 10.17
C THR A 110 -0.50 -0.22 8.76
N ALA A 111 -0.66 -1.54 8.63
CA ALA A 111 -1.10 -2.19 7.40
C ALA A 111 -2.21 -3.20 7.76
N GLN A 112 -3.47 -2.79 7.60
CA GLN A 112 -4.64 -3.60 7.91
C GLN A 112 -5.46 -3.87 6.67
N PHE A 113 -5.77 -5.14 6.47
CA PHE A 113 -6.52 -5.63 5.32
C PHE A 113 -7.65 -6.56 5.77
N ALA A 114 -8.76 -6.56 5.08
CA ALA A 114 -9.86 -7.47 5.34
C ALA A 114 -10.06 -8.43 4.15
N LEU A 115 -9.86 -9.71 4.39
CA LEU A 115 -10.13 -10.81 3.45
C LEU A 115 -11.47 -11.43 3.80
N THR A 116 -12.46 -11.28 2.93
CA THR A 116 -13.82 -11.82 3.17
C THR A 116 -14.08 -13.15 2.48
N GLU A 117 -13.30 -13.48 1.44
CA GLU A 117 -13.37 -14.72 0.68
C GLU A 117 -12.03 -14.99 -0.02
N GLY A 118 -11.66 -16.25 -0.16
CA GLY A 118 -10.57 -16.71 -1.00
C GLY A 118 -9.27 -16.97 -0.26
N THR A 119 -8.18 -17.03 -1.03
CA THR A 119 -6.84 -17.33 -0.53
C THR A 119 -5.96 -16.09 -0.52
N LEU A 120 -5.27 -15.86 0.58
CA LEU A 120 -4.23 -14.83 0.74
C LEU A 120 -2.95 -15.47 1.24
N SER A 121 -1.83 -15.16 0.60
CA SER A 121 -0.49 -15.35 1.12
C SER A 121 0.07 -13.96 1.48
N LEU A 122 0.41 -13.77 2.76
CA LEU A 122 1.08 -12.59 3.27
C LEU A 122 2.54 -12.92 3.53
N ARG A 123 3.45 -12.12 2.97
CA ARG A 123 4.86 -12.12 3.33
C ARG A 123 5.23 -10.84 4.03
N VAL A 124 5.80 -10.94 5.21
CA VAL A 124 6.38 -9.87 6.01
C VAL A 124 7.88 -10.07 6.05
N ARG A 125 8.66 -9.23 5.34
CA ARG A 125 10.12 -9.33 5.34
C ARG A 125 10.75 -8.78 6.59
N GLU A 126 10.18 -7.70 7.08
CA GLU A 126 10.64 -6.99 8.27
C GLU A 126 9.42 -6.42 8.98
N LEU A 127 9.45 -6.47 10.29
CA LEU A 127 8.46 -5.86 11.16
C LEU A 127 9.19 -4.85 12.04
N ARG A 128 8.85 -3.58 11.93
CA ARG A 128 9.46 -2.49 12.72
C ARG A 128 8.84 -2.45 14.13
N PRO A 129 9.60 -1.99 15.14
CA PRO A 129 9.02 -1.75 16.45
C PRO A 129 7.85 -0.77 16.38
N GLY A 130 6.69 -1.18 16.93
CA GLY A 130 5.45 -0.40 16.89
C GLY A 130 4.60 -0.54 15.63
N GLU A 131 5.12 -1.18 14.59
CA GLU A 131 4.37 -1.46 13.36
C GLU A 131 3.31 -2.55 13.59
N ARG A 132 2.11 -2.34 13.05
CA ARG A 132 1.00 -3.30 13.09
C ARG A 132 0.70 -3.80 11.69
N ILE A 133 0.78 -5.11 11.50
CA ILE A 133 0.37 -5.79 10.27
C ILE A 133 -0.73 -6.76 10.62
N GLU A 134 -1.92 -6.54 10.05
CA GLU A 134 -3.13 -7.24 10.43
C GLU A 134 -3.93 -7.70 9.21
N ILE A 135 -4.45 -8.91 9.27
CA ILE A 135 -5.42 -9.44 8.31
C ILE A 135 -6.69 -9.83 9.05
N ASP A 136 -7.77 -9.13 8.76
CA ASP A 136 -9.10 -9.46 9.24
C ASP A 136 -9.79 -10.46 8.34
N THR A 137 -10.50 -11.39 8.93
CA THR A 137 -11.42 -12.30 8.25
C THR A 137 -12.77 -12.32 9.00
N PRO A 138 -13.84 -12.92 8.47
CA PRO A 138 -15.10 -13.02 9.20
C PRO A 138 -14.97 -13.72 10.56
N GLN A 139 -13.97 -14.60 10.74
CA GLN A 139 -13.80 -15.41 11.95
C GLN A 139 -12.76 -14.86 12.92
N LEU A 140 -11.73 -14.15 12.42
CA LEU A 140 -10.59 -13.73 13.24
C LEU A 140 -9.90 -12.49 12.70
N ALA A 141 -9.14 -11.81 13.57
CA ALA A 141 -8.10 -10.87 13.20
C ALA A 141 -6.73 -11.53 13.46
N LEU A 142 -5.89 -11.61 12.42
CA LEU A 142 -4.51 -12.09 12.52
C LEU A 142 -3.60 -10.89 12.64
N VAL A 143 -2.74 -10.85 13.67
CA VAL A 143 -1.67 -9.87 13.84
C VAL A 143 -0.33 -10.58 13.72
N ALA A 144 0.48 -10.20 12.74
CA ALA A 144 1.83 -10.74 12.60
C ALA A 144 2.71 -10.27 13.76
N GLN A 145 3.39 -11.20 14.43
CA GLN A 145 4.28 -10.94 15.56
C GLN A 145 5.75 -10.95 15.16
N GLN A 146 6.05 -11.53 14.02
CA GLN A 146 7.42 -11.68 13.50
C GLN A 146 7.41 -11.53 11.98
N PRO A 147 8.54 -11.20 11.35
CA PRO A 147 8.73 -11.44 9.93
C PRO A 147 8.42 -12.89 9.59
N GLY A 148 7.74 -13.12 8.47
CA GLY A 148 7.30 -14.49 8.17
C GLY A 148 6.42 -14.60 6.94
N GLU A 149 5.88 -15.80 6.77
CA GLU A 149 5.00 -16.19 5.68
C GLU A 149 3.74 -16.83 6.26
N TYR A 150 2.59 -16.23 5.93
CA TYR A 150 1.28 -16.57 6.47
C TYR A 150 0.32 -16.82 5.33
N ARG A 151 -0.43 -17.93 5.37
CA ARG A 151 -1.47 -18.22 4.40
C ARG A 151 -2.82 -18.29 5.10
N LEU A 152 -3.80 -17.57 4.56
CA LEU A 152 -5.19 -17.61 4.98
C LEU A 152 -6.05 -18.10 3.81
N ASP A 153 -6.95 -19.05 4.11
CA ASP A 153 -7.98 -19.50 3.19
C ASP A 153 -9.34 -19.26 3.88
N VAL A 154 -10.15 -18.35 3.34
CA VAL A 154 -11.47 -17.99 3.87
C VAL A 154 -12.56 -18.64 3.01
N ASP A 155 -13.35 -19.50 3.63
CA ASP A 155 -14.54 -20.11 3.02
C ASP A 155 -15.81 -19.58 3.69
N PRO A 156 -16.52 -18.62 3.08
CA PRO A 156 -17.73 -18.05 3.63
C PRO A 156 -18.89 -19.05 3.69
N ARG A 157 -18.87 -20.12 2.87
CA ARG A 157 -19.93 -21.15 2.87
C ARG A 157 -19.78 -22.09 4.04
N ALA A 158 -18.54 -22.43 4.38
CA ALA A 158 -18.23 -23.27 5.54
C ALA A 158 -18.14 -22.47 6.85
N ASP A 159 -18.22 -21.14 6.81
CA ASP A 159 -17.98 -20.21 7.92
C ASP A 159 -16.66 -20.47 8.61
N THR A 160 -15.59 -20.66 7.81
CA THR A 160 -14.26 -21.01 8.32
C THR A 160 -13.16 -20.12 7.75
N THR A 161 -12.12 -19.92 8.57
CA THR A 161 -10.80 -19.43 8.15
C THR A 161 -9.75 -20.47 8.50
N ARG A 162 -9.01 -20.92 7.49
CA ARG A 162 -7.78 -21.71 7.69
C ARG A 162 -6.61 -20.73 7.73
N LEU A 163 -5.80 -20.84 8.77
CA LEU A 163 -4.51 -20.16 8.90
C LEU A 163 -3.39 -21.19 8.89
N ALA A 164 -2.40 -21.01 8.01
CA ALA A 164 -1.14 -21.72 8.02
C ALA A 164 0.00 -20.71 8.21
N VAL A 165 0.81 -20.91 9.26
CA VAL A 165 2.03 -20.14 9.49
C VAL A 165 3.19 -20.97 8.94
N LEU A 166 3.70 -20.58 7.77
CA LEU A 166 4.82 -21.29 7.14
C LEU A 166 6.13 -20.91 7.81
N ASN A 167 6.26 -19.63 8.19
CA ASN A 167 7.41 -19.07 8.87
C ASN A 167 6.97 -17.91 9.77
N GLY A 168 7.70 -17.65 10.87
CA GLY A 168 7.37 -16.59 11.84
C GLY A 168 6.36 -17.02 12.89
N ALA A 169 5.63 -16.06 13.44
CA ALA A 169 4.58 -16.26 14.44
C ALA A 169 3.48 -15.20 14.29
N ALA A 170 2.25 -15.58 14.59
CA ALA A 170 1.10 -14.68 14.58
C ALA A 170 0.25 -14.89 15.85
N THR A 171 -0.44 -13.83 16.25
CA THR A 171 -1.51 -13.91 17.25
C THR A 171 -2.84 -13.70 16.54
N VAL A 172 -3.80 -14.57 16.78
CA VAL A 172 -5.16 -14.42 16.26
C VAL A 172 -6.13 -14.07 17.39
N TYR A 173 -7.07 -13.19 17.09
CA TYR A 173 -8.11 -12.72 18.01
C TYR A 173 -9.48 -13.02 17.42
N GLY A 174 -10.36 -13.59 18.20
CA GLY A 174 -11.78 -13.76 17.87
C GLY A 174 -12.64 -12.69 18.51
N ALA A 175 -13.95 -12.79 18.32
CA ALA A 175 -14.93 -11.85 18.89
C ALA A 175 -14.92 -11.80 20.44
N ASN A 176 -14.43 -12.84 21.10
CA ASN A 176 -14.25 -12.90 22.56
C ASN A 176 -12.99 -12.17 23.07
N GLY A 177 -12.15 -11.67 22.16
CA GLY A 177 -10.89 -10.96 22.47
C GLY A 177 -9.77 -11.81 23.09
N GLN A 178 -9.97 -13.13 23.24
CA GLN A 178 -8.92 -14.01 23.75
C GLN A 178 -7.91 -14.31 22.64
N PRO A 179 -6.61 -14.10 22.88
CA PRO A 179 -5.58 -14.38 21.89
C PRO A 179 -5.29 -15.88 21.78
N THR A 180 -4.97 -16.30 20.57
CA THR A 180 -4.40 -17.62 20.30
C THR A 180 -3.11 -17.42 19.50
N GLU A 181 -2.00 -17.92 20.00
CA GLU A 181 -0.72 -17.87 19.29
C GLU A 181 -0.60 -19.04 18.32
N VAL A 182 -0.10 -18.74 17.11
CA VAL A 182 0.13 -19.73 16.05
C VAL A 182 1.56 -19.54 15.55
N GLY A 183 2.39 -20.57 15.71
CA GLY A 183 3.80 -20.57 15.33
C GLY A 183 4.09 -21.25 14.00
N ALA A 184 5.33 -21.12 13.56
CA ALA A 184 5.81 -21.72 12.32
C ALA A 184 5.54 -23.23 12.26
N GLY A 185 5.10 -23.71 11.09
CA GLY A 185 4.75 -25.09 10.83
C GLY A 185 3.37 -25.52 11.31
N GLN A 186 2.61 -24.64 11.95
CA GLN A 186 1.27 -24.92 12.43
C GLN A 186 0.20 -24.49 11.43
N GLN A 187 -0.85 -25.30 11.36
CA GLN A 187 -2.07 -24.97 10.62
C GLN A 187 -3.28 -25.18 11.50
N LEU A 188 -4.14 -24.17 11.58
CA LEU A 188 -5.41 -24.19 12.33
C LEU A 188 -6.57 -23.81 11.41
N VAL A 189 -7.70 -24.45 11.59
CA VAL A 189 -8.97 -24.07 10.97
C VAL A 189 -9.88 -23.56 12.08
N PHE A 190 -10.28 -22.30 11.97
CA PHE A 190 -11.19 -21.65 12.90
C PHE A 190 -12.59 -21.62 12.29
N ALA A 191 -13.59 -21.96 13.10
CA ALA A 191 -15.00 -21.90 12.73
C ALA A 191 -15.72 -20.90 13.63
N GLY A 192 -16.61 -20.10 13.02
CA GLY A 192 -17.36 -19.06 13.71
C GLY A 192 -16.46 -18.00 14.36
N ARG A 193 -17.08 -17.02 14.98
CA ARG A 193 -16.37 -15.82 15.52
C ARG A 193 -15.69 -16.02 16.88
N GLY A 194 -15.90 -17.13 17.54
CA GLY A 194 -15.37 -17.41 18.86
C GLY A 194 -14.01 -18.11 18.90
N LEU A 195 -13.26 -18.16 17.78
CA LEU A 195 -12.02 -18.92 17.60
C LEU A 195 -12.17 -20.40 17.97
N SER A 196 -13.29 -21.02 17.66
CA SER A 196 -13.42 -22.47 17.81
C SER A 196 -12.49 -23.16 16.83
N VAL A 197 -11.49 -23.87 17.35
CA VAL A 197 -10.55 -24.64 16.52
C VAL A 197 -11.26 -25.91 16.05
N ALA A 198 -11.67 -25.93 14.78
CA ALA A 198 -12.31 -27.09 14.15
C ALA A 198 -11.28 -28.17 13.74
N GLN A 199 -10.07 -27.74 13.37
CA GLN A 199 -8.98 -28.63 12.99
C GLN A 199 -7.62 -28.01 13.32
N ALA A 200 -6.68 -28.83 13.77
CA ALA A 200 -5.29 -28.47 13.99
C ALA A 200 -4.38 -29.52 13.39
N GLY A 201 -3.25 -29.11 12.84
CA GLY A 201 -2.27 -30.03 12.26
C GLY A 201 -1.04 -29.32 11.70
N PRO A 202 -0.15 -30.07 11.05
CA PRO A 202 0.96 -29.49 10.32
C PRO A 202 0.46 -28.78 9.06
N VAL A 203 1.27 -27.85 8.55
CA VAL A 203 1.01 -27.17 7.27
C VAL A 203 0.93 -28.23 6.15
N LEU A 204 -0.09 -28.12 5.31
CA LEU A 204 -0.31 -29.01 4.17
C LEU A 204 0.77 -28.81 3.09
N ALA A 205 0.87 -29.79 2.20
CA ALA A 205 1.74 -29.72 1.02
C ALA A 205 1.37 -28.49 0.15
N ARG A 206 2.38 -27.87 -0.42
CA ARG A 206 2.23 -26.69 -1.30
C ARG A 206 1.43 -27.04 -2.55
N ASP A 207 0.48 -26.19 -2.88
CA ASP A 207 -0.33 -26.26 -4.10
C ASP A 207 0.22 -25.37 -5.24
N GLY A 208 -0.53 -25.26 -6.34
CA GLY A 208 -0.14 -24.43 -7.48
C GLY A 208 -0.11 -22.93 -7.18
N PHE A 209 -0.91 -22.47 -6.21
CA PHE A 209 -0.86 -21.08 -5.74
C PHE A 209 0.42 -20.83 -4.93
N ASP A 210 0.79 -21.73 -4.02
CA ASP A 210 2.04 -21.64 -3.25
C ASP A 210 3.29 -21.69 -4.14
N GLN A 211 3.24 -22.45 -5.25
CA GLN A 211 4.33 -22.49 -6.23
C GLN A 211 4.49 -21.14 -6.93
N TRP A 212 3.38 -20.50 -7.31
CA TRP A 212 3.39 -19.16 -7.88
C TRP A 212 3.90 -18.12 -6.88
N VAL A 213 3.44 -18.18 -5.62
CA VAL A 213 3.94 -17.35 -4.52
C VAL A 213 5.45 -17.48 -4.37
N ALA A 214 5.98 -18.70 -4.34
CA ALA A 214 7.41 -18.95 -4.22
C ALA A 214 8.21 -18.35 -5.41
N GLY A 215 7.66 -18.39 -6.62
CA GLY A 215 8.25 -17.72 -7.78
C GLY A 215 8.32 -16.20 -7.61
N ARG A 216 7.28 -15.58 -7.04
CA ARG A 216 7.26 -14.16 -6.73
C ARG A 216 8.26 -13.80 -5.62
N ASP A 217 8.36 -14.64 -4.59
CA ASP A 217 9.34 -14.46 -3.52
C ASP A 217 10.78 -14.52 -4.04
N ALA A 218 11.06 -15.44 -4.97
CA ALA A 218 12.39 -15.56 -5.57
C ALA A 218 12.82 -14.29 -6.30
N LEU A 219 11.91 -13.57 -6.96
CA LEU A 219 12.22 -12.28 -7.61
C LEU A 219 12.74 -11.25 -6.61
N GLU A 220 12.11 -11.19 -5.42
CA GLU A 220 12.56 -10.29 -4.37
C GLU A 220 13.86 -10.75 -3.70
N ASP A 221 13.98 -12.06 -3.39
CA ASP A 221 15.10 -12.62 -2.64
C ASP A 221 16.40 -12.55 -3.44
N GLN A 222 16.31 -12.76 -4.75
CA GLN A 222 17.45 -12.78 -5.66
C GLN A 222 17.72 -11.43 -6.32
N SER A 223 16.94 -10.39 -5.98
CA SER A 223 17.04 -9.09 -6.64
C SER A 223 18.43 -8.47 -6.53
N LEU A 224 19.06 -8.20 -7.69
CA LEU A 224 20.28 -7.45 -7.82
C LEU A 224 20.04 -5.95 -7.58
N SER A 225 18.87 -5.44 -7.93
CA SER A 225 18.46 -4.04 -7.72
C SER A 225 18.45 -3.67 -6.24
N ALA A 226 18.29 -4.62 -5.33
CA ALA A 226 18.43 -4.42 -3.88
C ALA A 226 19.84 -3.98 -3.43
N ARG A 227 20.84 -4.02 -4.31
CA ARG A 227 22.19 -3.47 -4.06
C ARG A 227 22.26 -1.97 -4.30
N TYR A 228 21.33 -1.43 -5.06
CA TYR A 228 21.27 -0.03 -5.49
C TYR A 228 20.11 0.73 -4.85
N LEU A 229 19.09 0.01 -4.40
CA LEU A 229 17.83 0.56 -3.90
C LEU A 229 17.49 0.00 -2.52
N SER A 230 16.74 0.78 -1.75
CA SER A 230 16.10 0.26 -0.54
C SER A 230 15.06 -0.80 -0.91
N ARG A 231 14.98 -1.87 -0.12
CA ARG A 231 13.90 -2.85 -0.22
C ARG A 231 12.53 -2.28 0.19
N ASP A 232 12.50 -1.10 0.79
CA ASP A 232 11.27 -0.36 1.07
C ASP A 232 10.68 0.33 -0.17
N MET A 233 11.48 0.51 -1.23
CA MET A 233 11.01 1.10 -2.48
C MET A 233 10.15 0.09 -3.24
N PRO A 234 8.84 0.31 -3.39
CA PRO A 234 7.99 -0.61 -4.14
C PRO A 234 8.44 -0.71 -5.61
N GLY A 235 8.50 -1.92 -6.14
CA GLY A 235 8.82 -2.16 -7.56
C GLY A 235 10.28 -2.43 -7.89
N TYR A 236 11.20 -2.32 -6.93
CA TYR A 236 12.64 -2.56 -7.16
C TYR A 236 12.95 -3.95 -7.75
N GLN A 237 12.21 -4.97 -7.32
CA GLN A 237 12.43 -6.36 -7.71
C GLN A 237 12.09 -6.66 -9.18
N LEU A 238 11.32 -5.79 -9.82
CA LEU A 238 10.93 -5.96 -11.22
C LEU A 238 11.97 -5.36 -12.20
N LEU A 239 12.92 -4.59 -11.70
CA LEU A 239 13.91 -3.92 -12.54
C LEU A 239 14.92 -4.90 -13.14
N ASP A 240 15.26 -5.98 -12.41
CA ASP A 240 16.31 -6.90 -12.80
C ASP A 240 16.02 -7.66 -14.10
N SER A 241 14.75 -7.99 -14.33
CA SER A 241 14.32 -8.71 -15.55
C SER A 241 14.01 -7.78 -16.73
N HIS A 242 14.05 -6.45 -16.52
CA HIS A 242 13.60 -5.48 -17.51
C HIS A 242 14.63 -4.40 -17.85
N GLY A 243 15.86 -4.54 -17.37
CA GLY A 243 16.89 -3.57 -17.64
C GLY A 243 18.25 -3.93 -17.03
N GLU A 244 19.19 -3.02 -17.11
CA GLU A 244 20.54 -3.19 -16.62
C GLU A 244 20.99 -2.00 -15.76
N TRP A 245 21.78 -2.27 -14.73
CA TRP A 245 22.44 -1.26 -13.93
C TRP A 245 23.82 -0.95 -14.50
N ALA A 246 24.15 0.34 -14.61
CA ALA A 246 25.46 0.81 -14.96
C ALA A 246 25.91 1.93 -14.02
N ARG A 247 27.21 2.15 -13.95
CA ARG A 247 27.77 3.26 -13.19
C ARG A 247 28.12 4.40 -14.14
N ASP A 248 27.57 5.57 -13.87
CA ASP A 248 27.87 6.82 -14.56
C ASP A 248 28.74 7.72 -13.67
N ALA A 249 29.67 8.48 -14.27
CA ALA A 249 30.58 9.34 -13.52
C ALA A 249 29.87 10.54 -12.88
N THR A 250 28.79 11.01 -13.48
CA THR A 250 28.02 12.18 -13.04
C THR A 250 26.81 11.79 -12.17
N TYR A 251 26.12 10.71 -12.56
CA TYR A 251 24.85 10.33 -11.97
C TYR A 251 24.95 9.16 -10.96
N GLY A 252 26.11 8.52 -10.85
CA GLY A 252 26.29 7.37 -9.97
C GLY A 252 25.69 6.08 -10.57
N SER A 253 24.86 5.38 -9.81
CA SER A 253 24.16 4.20 -10.30
C SER A 253 22.95 4.61 -11.13
N VAL A 254 22.88 4.10 -12.37
CA VAL A 254 21.81 4.39 -13.34
C VAL A 254 21.24 3.07 -13.84
N TRP A 255 19.93 2.96 -13.85
CA TRP A 255 19.25 1.83 -14.44
C TRP A 255 18.73 2.18 -15.84
N TYR A 256 19.00 1.32 -16.82
CA TYR A 256 18.59 1.48 -18.21
C TYR A 256 17.56 0.42 -18.57
N PRO A 257 16.32 0.81 -18.95
CA PRO A 257 15.30 -0.16 -19.34
C PRO A 257 15.64 -0.87 -20.65
N SER A 258 15.34 -2.16 -20.72
CA SER A 258 15.36 -2.93 -21.96
C SER A 258 14.04 -2.71 -22.69
N VAL A 259 14.00 -1.73 -23.57
CA VAL A 259 12.81 -1.36 -24.33
C VAL A 259 12.99 -1.67 -25.82
N GLY A 260 12.02 -2.40 -26.39
CA GLY A 260 12.05 -2.80 -27.82
C GLY A 260 11.47 -1.75 -28.79
N VAL A 261 11.14 -0.54 -28.32
CA VAL A 261 10.51 0.52 -29.12
C VAL A 261 11.54 1.59 -29.44
N ALA A 262 11.71 1.89 -30.74
CA ALA A 262 12.54 3.01 -31.19
C ALA A 262 11.97 4.33 -30.63
N ASP A 263 12.85 5.27 -30.30
CA ASP A 263 12.51 6.57 -29.73
C ASP A 263 11.66 6.51 -28.44
N TRP A 264 11.82 5.44 -27.65
CA TRP A 264 11.19 5.35 -26.35
C TRP A 264 11.65 6.50 -25.43
N ALA A 265 10.69 7.07 -24.71
CA ALA A 265 10.96 8.08 -23.70
C ALA A 265 10.06 7.85 -22.47
N PRO A 266 10.49 8.28 -21.27
CA PRO A 266 9.66 8.24 -20.07
C PRO A 266 8.33 8.99 -20.26
N TYR A 267 7.29 8.58 -19.53
CA TYR A 267 5.95 9.19 -19.54
C TYR A 267 5.26 9.18 -20.91
N ARG A 268 5.55 8.21 -21.76
CA ARG A 268 4.98 8.09 -23.11
C ARG A 268 3.93 7.00 -23.22
N TYR A 269 4.09 5.91 -22.45
CA TYR A 269 3.24 4.72 -22.53
C TYR A 269 2.57 4.46 -21.19
N GLY A 270 1.51 5.20 -20.92
CA GLY A 270 0.75 5.13 -19.68
C GLY A 270 -0.35 6.18 -19.66
N ARG A 271 -0.83 6.50 -18.50
CA ARG A 271 -1.85 7.53 -18.30
C ARG A 271 -1.69 8.24 -16.97
N TRP A 272 -2.08 9.50 -16.92
CA TRP A 272 -2.30 10.21 -15.67
C TRP A 272 -3.65 9.80 -15.08
N SER A 273 -3.67 9.50 -13.80
CA SER A 273 -4.87 9.15 -13.05
C SER A 273 -4.85 9.87 -11.70
N TRP A 274 -6.03 10.27 -11.24
CA TRP A 274 -6.16 10.80 -9.90
C TRP A 274 -6.19 9.65 -8.91
N VAL A 275 -5.22 9.59 -8.00
CA VAL A 275 -5.09 8.54 -6.99
C VAL A 275 -5.09 9.18 -5.60
N TYR A 276 -6.17 8.95 -4.85
CA TYR A 276 -6.25 9.42 -3.46
C TYR A 276 -5.31 8.59 -2.58
N PRO A 277 -4.56 9.20 -1.64
CA PRO A 277 -4.50 10.63 -1.30
C PRO A 277 -3.42 11.43 -2.07
N TRP A 278 -2.62 10.80 -2.93
CA TRP A 278 -1.44 11.43 -3.56
C TRP A 278 -1.74 12.38 -4.72
N GLY A 279 -2.95 12.34 -5.26
CA GLY A 279 -3.34 13.21 -6.38
C GLY A 279 -3.02 12.64 -7.76
N TRP A 280 -2.64 13.48 -8.72
CA TRP A 280 -2.31 13.06 -10.08
C TRP A 280 -1.04 12.20 -10.08
N SER A 281 -1.19 10.94 -10.45
CA SER A 281 -0.13 9.93 -10.48
C SER A 281 -0.03 9.31 -11.87
N TRP A 282 1.18 9.05 -12.32
CA TRP A 282 1.43 8.36 -13.59
C TRP A 282 1.29 6.86 -13.40
N ILE A 283 0.46 6.23 -14.22
CA ILE A 283 0.30 4.78 -14.27
C ILE A 283 0.94 4.28 -15.56
N ASP A 284 2.15 3.77 -15.45
CA ASP A 284 2.89 3.26 -16.60
C ASP A 284 2.37 1.90 -17.05
N SER A 285 2.45 1.62 -18.35
CA SER A 285 2.01 0.34 -18.92
C SER A 285 3.06 -0.76 -18.83
N SER A 286 4.32 -0.40 -18.55
CA SER A 286 5.40 -1.38 -18.41
C SER A 286 5.32 -2.07 -17.06
N PRO A 287 5.56 -3.39 -16.94
CA PRO A 287 5.44 -4.09 -15.66
C PRO A 287 6.41 -3.61 -14.58
N TRP A 288 7.53 -3.02 -14.97
CA TRP A 288 8.55 -2.46 -14.09
C TRP A 288 8.31 -0.98 -13.72
N GLY A 289 7.22 -0.39 -14.22
CA GLY A 289 7.05 1.07 -14.24
C GLY A 289 6.82 1.71 -12.87
N PHE A 290 6.51 0.96 -11.79
CA PHE A 290 6.19 1.63 -10.53
C PHE A 290 7.39 2.42 -9.98
N ALA A 291 8.52 1.78 -9.69
CA ALA A 291 9.66 2.46 -9.08
C ALA A 291 10.19 3.63 -9.93
N PRO A 292 10.53 3.47 -11.24
CA PRO A 292 11.15 4.54 -12.01
C PRO A 292 10.25 5.73 -12.34
N PHE A 293 8.94 5.60 -12.19
CA PHE A 293 8.01 6.68 -12.47
C PHE A 293 7.47 7.38 -11.22
N HIS A 294 7.75 6.85 -10.02
CA HIS A 294 7.34 7.47 -8.77
C HIS A 294 8.52 7.94 -7.90
N TYR A 295 9.72 7.45 -8.18
CA TYR A 295 10.93 7.77 -7.42
C TYR A 295 12.06 8.20 -8.34
N GLY A 296 13.05 8.94 -7.80
CA GLY A 296 14.22 9.34 -8.54
C GLY A 296 13.92 10.27 -9.72
N ARG A 297 14.74 10.19 -10.78
CA ARG A 297 14.59 11.04 -11.97
C ARG A 297 15.12 10.35 -13.23
N TRP A 298 14.59 10.71 -14.36
CA TRP A 298 15.09 10.29 -15.66
C TRP A 298 16.12 11.27 -16.21
N ALA A 299 17.17 10.75 -16.81
CA ALA A 299 18.21 11.52 -17.50
C ALA A 299 18.51 10.91 -18.88
N TYR A 300 18.79 11.75 -19.87
CA TYR A 300 19.22 11.31 -21.20
C TYR A 300 20.74 11.26 -21.25
N ILE A 301 21.30 10.06 -21.20
CA ILE A 301 22.74 9.82 -21.02
C ILE A 301 23.24 8.96 -22.18
N GLY A 302 24.26 9.42 -22.90
CA GLY A 302 24.88 8.62 -23.96
C GLY A 302 23.87 8.12 -25.01
N ASN A 303 22.94 8.96 -25.41
CA ASN A 303 21.90 8.69 -26.42
C ASN A 303 20.80 7.68 -26.00
N ARG A 304 20.60 7.47 -24.70
CA ARG A 304 19.50 6.66 -24.14
C ARG A 304 18.98 7.21 -22.81
N TRP A 305 17.74 6.89 -22.47
CA TRP A 305 17.16 7.26 -21.18
C TRP A 305 17.64 6.31 -20.10
N GLY A 306 18.15 6.88 -19.00
CA GLY A 306 18.52 6.17 -17.79
C GLY A 306 17.78 6.74 -16.59
N TRP A 307 17.37 5.88 -15.68
CA TRP A 307 16.77 6.25 -14.42
C TRP A 307 17.80 6.32 -13.32
N CYS A 308 17.85 7.46 -12.60
CA CYS A 308 18.70 7.74 -11.46
C CYS A 308 17.84 7.72 -10.20
N PRO A 309 17.99 6.75 -9.30
CA PRO A 309 17.21 6.62 -8.11
C PRO A 309 17.44 7.73 -7.07
#